data_1d8e5f34ed09340c7ccb6cb23aa96ac4
#
_entry.id   1d8e5f34ed09340c7ccb6cb23aa96ac4
#
_cell.length_a   1.000
_cell.length_b   1.000
_cell.length_c   1.000
_cell.angle_alpha   90.00
_cell.angle_beta   90.00
_cell.angle_gamma   90.00
#
_symmetry.space_group_name_H-M   'P 1'
#
loop_
_entity.id
_entity.type
_entity.pdbx_description
1 polymer ?
#
loop_
_entity_poly.entity_id
_entity_poly.type
_entity_poly.pdbx_seq_one_letter_code
_entity_poly.pdbx_strand_id
1 'polypeptide(L)'
;MSLPFLVVRASMQQTLDEALQYWKYDLSVDFDLAERIQQIEREALQVPGVVRAESWNFARVKRLRPSTPTEKEGESRGFLMIALPAETQMLQPTLLAGRWLQPEDQQAVVINTDLLKDEPDIAVGDEIQLELEERKSTWQVVGLVRTTLSGPRLYANYPYFTQEVREVGRAISVQIITDQHDATAVTAIAKALESRFEQAGMKVSATDIIAAEKQRIETVFNIIVGFLLIMAVLLAVVGGLGLMGTMSINVLERIREIGVIRAIGASDGAVQQIVVGEGVLIGLLSWLIGVVIALPVSILLSQVVGELILQDALTYTFSMAGALFWLVIVVILAALASFLPARNASHLTVREVLAYE
;
A
#
# COMPACT_ATOMS: atom_id res chain seq x y z
N MET A 1 1.56 12.40 16.76
CA MET A 1 2.11 12.27 15.40
C MET A 1 2.26 10.83 14.92
N SER A 2 2.07 9.80 15.74
CA SER A 2 2.20 8.39 15.33
C SER A 2 0.88 7.73 14.88
N LEU A 3 -0.26 8.38 15.12
CA LEU A 3 -1.56 7.91 14.68
C LEU A 3 -1.63 7.76 13.15
N PRO A 4 -1.18 8.75 12.34
CA PRO A 4 -1.14 8.61 10.88
C PRO A 4 -0.39 7.37 10.42
N PHE A 5 0.64 6.98 11.13
CA PHE A 5 1.49 5.84 10.86
C PHE A 5 0.77 4.47 10.95
N LEU A 6 0.05 4.22 12.03
CA LEU A 6 -0.70 2.97 12.21
C LEU A 6 -1.87 2.88 11.22
N VAL A 7 -2.45 4.02 10.87
CA VAL A 7 -3.49 4.13 9.84
C VAL A 7 -2.91 3.81 8.45
N VAL A 8 -1.77 4.40 8.07
CA VAL A 8 -1.12 4.13 6.78
C VAL A 8 -0.72 2.66 6.66
N ARG A 9 -0.18 2.06 7.73
CA ARG A 9 0.15 0.63 7.74
C ARG A 9 -1.08 -0.27 7.54
N ALA A 10 -2.18 0.01 8.25
CA ALA A 10 -3.41 -0.76 8.11
C ALA A 10 -4.02 -0.60 6.70
N SER A 11 -4.05 0.63 6.18
CA SER A 11 -4.52 0.91 4.82
C SER A 11 -3.69 0.21 3.76
N MET A 12 -2.38 0.18 3.92
CA MET A 12 -1.50 -0.50 2.99
C MET A 12 -1.68 -2.01 3.02
N GLN A 13 -1.74 -2.63 4.21
CA GLN A 13 -1.96 -4.07 4.31
C GLN A 13 -3.27 -4.47 3.62
N GLN A 14 -4.34 -3.69 3.82
CA GLN A 14 -5.59 -3.92 3.13
C GLN A 14 -5.46 -3.78 1.62
N THR A 15 -4.78 -2.73 1.13
CA THR A 15 -4.57 -2.50 -0.31
C THR A 15 -3.73 -3.61 -0.94
N LEU A 16 -2.68 -4.08 -0.25
CA LEU A 16 -1.87 -5.21 -0.72
C LEU A 16 -2.68 -6.51 -0.76
N ASP A 17 -3.48 -6.78 0.26
CA ASP A 17 -4.31 -7.98 0.30
C ASP A 17 -5.39 -7.95 -0.80
N GLU A 18 -5.99 -6.79 -1.07
CA GLU A 18 -6.93 -6.61 -2.19
C GLU A 18 -6.23 -6.82 -3.55
N ALA A 19 -5.03 -6.25 -3.73
CA ALA A 19 -4.25 -6.43 -4.96
C ALA A 19 -3.84 -7.89 -5.19
N LEU A 20 -3.47 -8.60 -4.12
CA LEU A 20 -3.08 -10.01 -4.19
C LEU A 20 -4.26 -10.96 -4.42
N GLN A 21 -5.47 -10.59 -3.96
CA GLN A 21 -6.67 -11.38 -4.26
C GLN A 21 -7.05 -11.34 -5.75
N TYR A 22 -6.59 -10.32 -6.47
CA TYR A 22 -6.81 -10.20 -7.91
C TYR A 22 -6.01 -11.23 -8.71
N TRP A 23 -4.73 -11.45 -8.34
CA TRP A 23 -3.84 -12.41 -8.98
C TRP A 23 -3.93 -13.77 -8.29
N LYS A 24 -4.29 -14.81 -9.01
CA LYS A 24 -4.48 -16.17 -8.49
C LYS A 24 -3.33 -17.12 -8.84
N TYR A 25 -2.27 -16.61 -9.44
CA TYR A 25 -1.06 -17.37 -9.71
C TYR A 25 0.06 -16.97 -8.73
N ASP A 26 1.04 -17.86 -8.57
CA ASP A 26 2.14 -17.69 -7.62
C ASP A 26 3.38 -17.06 -8.25
N LEU A 27 3.62 -17.40 -9.53
CA LEU A 27 4.75 -16.87 -10.29
C LEU A 27 4.43 -16.74 -11.77
N SER A 28 5.16 -15.84 -12.46
CA SER A 28 5.18 -15.72 -13.90
C SER A 28 6.60 -15.94 -14.43
N VAL A 29 6.69 -16.53 -15.61
CA VAL A 29 7.95 -16.65 -16.35
C VAL A 29 7.76 -16.03 -17.72
N ASP A 30 8.61 -15.04 -18.03
CA ASP A 30 8.62 -14.34 -19.30
C ASP A 30 9.76 -14.86 -20.18
N PHE A 31 9.53 -14.93 -21.48
CA PHE A 31 10.49 -15.41 -22.47
C PHE A 31 11.01 -14.26 -23.34
N ASP A 32 12.27 -14.37 -23.80
CA ASP A 32 12.86 -13.37 -24.73
C ASP A 32 12.11 -13.32 -26.06
N LEU A 33 11.57 -14.43 -26.51
CA LEU A 33 10.81 -14.58 -27.74
C LEU A 33 9.53 -15.35 -27.51
N ALA A 34 8.52 -15.11 -28.33
CA ALA A 34 7.27 -15.84 -28.26
C ALA A 34 7.49 -17.34 -28.56
N GLU A 35 7.15 -18.19 -27.62
CA GLU A 35 7.31 -19.64 -27.67
C GLU A 35 5.98 -20.37 -27.90
N ARG A 36 6.01 -21.63 -28.30
CA ARG A 36 4.79 -22.41 -28.53
C ARG A 36 4.09 -22.71 -27.20
N ILE A 37 2.83 -22.34 -27.06
CA ILE A 37 2.02 -22.55 -25.84
C ILE A 37 2.05 -24.03 -25.41
N GLN A 38 1.77 -24.97 -26.33
CA GLN A 38 1.74 -26.39 -25.99
C GLN A 38 3.08 -26.87 -25.42
N GLN A 39 4.20 -26.29 -25.86
CA GLN A 39 5.51 -26.62 -25.32
C GLN A 39 5.72 -25.99 -23.95
N ILE A 40 5.41 -24.72 -23.80
CA ILE A 40 5.53 -24.00 -22.51
C ILE A 40 4.74 -24.75 -21.42
N GLU A 41 3.45 -24.98 -21.66
CA GLU A 41 2.57 -25.58 -20.64
C GLU A 41 2.94 -27.02 -20.33
N ARG A 42 3.34 -27.82 -21.37
CA ARG A 42 3.81 -29.19 -21.16
C ARG A 42 5.08 -29.24 -20.32
N GLU A 43 6.08 -28.40 -20.62
CA GLU A 43 7.34 -28.37 -19.86
C GLU A 43 7.12 -27.82 -18.44
N ALA A 44 6.24 -26.82 -18.26
CA ALA A 44 5.88 -26.32 -16.96
C ALA A 44 5.23 -27.39 -16.07
N LEU A 45 4.27 -28.13 -16.59
CA LEU A 45 3.55 -29.17 -15.83
C LEU A 45 4.42 -30.41 -15.50
N GLN A 46 5.61 -30.54 -16.07
CA GLN A 46 6.56 -31.60 -15.70
C GLN A 46 7.40 -31.25 -14.49
N VAL A 47 7.39 -29.98 -14.04
CA VAL A 47 8.13 -29.55 -12.85
C VAL A 47 7.31 -29.91 -11.60
N PRO A 48 7.88 -30.66 -10.65
CA PRO A 48 7.19 -30.98 -9.39
C PRO A 48 6.80 -29.73 -8.63
N GLY A 49 5.56 -29.70 -8.14
CA GLY A 49 5.00 -28.55 -7.43
C GLY A 49 4.20 -27.60 -8.33
N VAL A 50 4.24 -27.75 -9.65
CA VAL A 50 3.38 -27.00 -10.58
C VAL A 50 2.01 -27.69 -10.68
N VAL A 51 0.95 -26.95 -10.32
CA VAL A 51 -0.43 -27.41 -10.37
C VAL A 51 -1.08 -27.02 -11.69
N ARG A 52 -0.82 -25.79 -12.16
CA ARG A 52 -1.41 -25.24 -13.37
C ARG A 52 -0.46 -24.26 -14.04
N ALA A 53 -0.48 -24.25 -15.36
CA ALA A 53 0.22 -23.29 -16.20
C ALA A 53 -0.75 -22.73 -17.23
N GLU A 54 -0.73 -21.43 -17.46
CA GLU A 54 -1.56 -20.74 -18.43
C GLU A 54 -0.72 -19.67 -19.15
N SER A 55 -0.67 -19.77 -20.46
CA SER A 55 0.18 -18.92 -21.28
C SER A 55 -0.52 -17.62 -21.67
N TRP A 56 0.17 -16.49 -21.52
CA TRP A 56 -0.34 -15.15 -21.82
C TRP A 56 0.55 -14.42 -22.81
N ASN A 57 -0.02 -13.39 -23.44
CA ASN A 57 0.74 -12.42 -24.22
C ASN A 57 0.54 -11.00 -23.69
N PHE A 58 1.55 -10.17 -23.92
CA PHE A 58 1.55 -8.78 -23.57
C PHE A 58 1.98 -7.93 -24.77
N ALA A 59 1.32 -6.80 -24.95
CA ALA A 59 1.77 -5.79 -25.92
C ALA A 59 1.55 -4.38 -25.38
N ARG A 60 2.41 -3.47 -25.78
CA ARG A 60 2.19 -2.04 -25.57
C ARG A 60 1.30 -1.52 -26.69
N VAL A 61 0.18 -0.93 -26.32
CA VAL A 61 -0.77 -0.31 -27.24
C VAL A 61 -0.87 1.19 -26.98
N LYS A 62 -1.15 1.95 -28.02
CA LYS A 62 -1.42 3.39 -27.92
C LYS A 62 -2.84 3.64 -28.38
N ARG A 63 -3.57 4.50 -27.65
CA ARG A 63 -4.87 4.97 -28.11
C ARG A 63 -4.64 6.06 -29.17
N LEU A 64 -5.30 5.90 -30.29
CA LEU A 64 -5.36 6.93 -31.32
C LEU A 64 -6.58 7.81 -31.07
N ARG A 65 -6.34 9.08 -30.75
CA ARG A 65 -7.39 10.08 -30.62
C ARG A 65 -7.64 10.74 -31.98
N PRO A 66 -8.89 11.10 -32.34
CA PRO A 66 -9.14 11.96 -33.48
C PRO A 66 -8.35 13.27 -33.26
N SER A 67 -7.44 13.60 -34.14
CA SER A 67 -6.58 14.78 -34.03
C SER A 67 -7.44 16.05 -33.98
N THR A 68 -7.49 16.70 -32.83
CA THR A 68 -7.78 18.14 -32.74
C THR A 68 -6.54 18.93 -33.14
N PRO A 69 -6.64 20.02 -33.91
CA PRO A 69 -5.49 20.73 -34.48
C PRO A 69 -4.51 21.37 -33.49
N THR A 70 -4.76 21.21 -32.18
CA THR A 70 -4.04 21.89 -31.09
C THR A 70 -3.14 21.00 -30.25
N GLU A 71 -3.25 19.67 -30.39
CA GLU A 71 -2.39 18.72 -29.62
C GLU A 71 -1.25 18.23 -30.50
N LYS A 72 -0.03 18.45 -30.01
CA LYS A 72 1.18 17.92 -30.64
C LYS A 72 1.09 16.41 -30.71
N GLU A 73 1.21 15.81 -31.89
CA GLU A 73 1.52 14.39 -32.04
C GLU A 73 2.73 14.08 -31.15
N GLY A 74 2.53 13.39 -30.03
CA GLY A 74 3.70 13.02 -29.24
C GLY A 74 3.50 12.48 -27.85
N GLU A 75 2.34 12.58 -27.21
CA GLU A 75 2.20 12.17 -25.82
C GLU A 75 1.00 11.25 -25.51
N SER A 76 0.70 10.33 -26.39
CA SER A 76 -0.15 9.20 -26.00
C SER A 76 0.70 8.22 -25.19
N ARG A 77 0.49 8.19 -23.87
CA ARG A 77 1.09 7.18 -22.99
C ARG A 77 0.65 5.81 -23.50
N GLY A 78 1.62 4.93 -23.74
CA GLY A 78 1.32 3.55 -24.11
C GLY A 78 0.75 2.77 -22.91
N PHE A 79 -0.29 1.99 -23.14
CA PHE A 79 -0.92 1.10 -22.15
C PHE A 79 -0.44 -0.33 -22.35
N LEU A 80 -0.51 -1.13 -21.30
CA LEU A 80 -0.24 -2.56 -21.40
C LEU A 80 -1.54 -3.30 -21.74
N MET A 81 -1.58 -3.96 -22.89
CA MET A 81 -2.63 -4.91 -23.21
C MET A 81 -2.17 -6.32 -22.81
N ILE A 82 -2.99 -6.99 -22.02
CA ILE A 82 -2.79 -8.37 -21.59
C ILE A 82 -3.75 -9.24 -22.36
N ALA A 83 -3.22 -10.15 -23.15
CA ALA A 83 -3.99 -11.14 -23.87
C ALA A 83 -3.96 -12.48 -23.13
N LEU A 84 -5.12 -12.92 -22.70
CA LEU A 84 -5.31 -14.11 -21.86
C LEU A 84 -6.56 -14.89 -22.30
N PRO A 85 -6.68 -16.18 -21.96
CA PRO A 85 -7.91 -16.92 -22.19
C PRO A 85 -9.10 -16.28 -21.45
N ALA A 86 -10.24 -16.17 -22.14
CA ALA A 86 -11.44 -15.55 -21.55
C ALA A 86 -11.91 -16.28 -20.27
N GLU A 87 -11.71 -17.60 -20.22
CA GLU A 87 -12.06 -18.47 -19.07
C GLU A 87 -10.90 -18.65 -18.08
N THR A 88 -9.99 -17.66 -18.00
CA THR A 88 -8.83 -17.73 -17.10
C THR A 88 -9.24 -17.95 -15.65
N GLN A 89 -8.48 -18.77 -14.94
CA GLN A 89 -8.56 -18.94 -13.48
C GLN A 89 -7.40 -18.27 -12.75
N MET A 90 -6.50 -17.61 -13.50
CA MET A 90 -5.34 -16.91 -12.97
C MET A 90 -5.66 -15.50 -12.48
N LEU A 91 -6.87 -15.01 -12.80
CA LEU A 91 -7.38 -13.70 -12.35
C LEU A 91 -8.75 -13.84 -11.71
N GLN A 92 -9.04 -12.98 -10.74
CA GLN A 92 -10.37 -12.82 -10.18
C GLN A 92 -10.78 -11.34 -10.27
N PRO A 93 -11.20 -10.85 -11.46
CA PRO A 93 -11.51 -9.45 -11.65
C PRO A 93 -12.81 -9.07 -10.94
N THR A 94 -12.81 -7.93 -10.22
CA THR A 94 -14.02 -7.33 -9.68
C THR A 94 -14.64 -6.44 -10.76
N LEU A 95 -15.72 -6.90 -11.38
CA LEU A 95 -16.42 -6.17 -12.42
C LEU A 95 -17.18 -4.98 -11.82
N LEU A 96 -16.99 -3.79 -12.38
CA LEU A 96 -17.71 -2.57 -11.99
C LEU A 96 -18.83 -2.19 -12.96
N ALA A 97 -18.62 -2.45 -14.26
CA ALA A 97 -19.60 -2.19 -15.31
C ALA A 97 -19.38 -3.11 -16.49
N GLY A 98 -20.43 -3.38 -17.27
CA GLY A 98 -20.37 -4.24 -18.44
C GLY A 98 -20.19 -5.73 -18.09
N ARG A 99 -19.34 -6.42 -18.82
CA ARG A 99 -19.04 -7.86 -18.65
C ARG A 99 -17.55 -8.17 -18.82
N TRP A 100 -17.15 -9.36 -18.38
CA TRP A 100 -15.83 -9.91 -18.67
C TRP A 100 -15.77 -10.45 -20.11
N LEU A 101 -14.56 -10.76 -20.57
CA LEU A 101 -14.29 -11.38 -21.87
C LEU A 101 -15.03 -12.71 -22.03
N GLN A 102 -15.45 -13.01 -23.25
CA GLN A 102 -16.05 -14.29 -23.64
C GLN A 102 -15.16 -14.97 -24.69
N PRO A 103 -15.18 -16.31 -24.80
CA PRO A 103 -14.34 -17.02 -25.77
C PRO A 103 -14.55 -16.59 -27.23
N GLU A 104 -15.76 -16.17 -27.56
CA GLU A 104 -16.16 -15.74 -28.92
C GLU A 104 -15.83 -14.28 -29.21
N ASP A 105 -15.38 -13.52 -28.21
CA ASP A 105 -15.10 -12.10 -28.37
C ASP A 105 -13.95 -11.86 -29.37
N GLN A 106 -14.26 -11.05 -30.34
CA GLN A 106 -13.31 -10.46 -31.29
C GLN A 106 -13.29 -8.95 -31.02
N GLN A 107 -12.18 -8.27 -31.23
CA GLN A 107 -12.06 -6.82 -31.07
C GLN A 107 -12.74 -6.25 -29.79
N ALA A 108 -12.78 -7.04 -28.73
CA ALA A 108 -13.35 -6.65 -27.46
C ALA A 108 -12.26 -6.51 -26.40
N VAL A 109 -12.36 -5.47 -25.60
CA VAL A 109 -11.42 -5.23 -24.50
C VAL A 109 -12.17 -4.93 -23.21
N VAL A 110 -11.61 -5.39 -22.10
CA VAL A 110 -11.98 -4.96 -20.75
C VAL A 110 -10.90 -4.02 -20.28
N ILE A 111 -11.29 -2.87 -19.74
CA ILE A 111 -10.39 -1.85 -19.21
C ILE A 111 -10.39 -1.89 -17.68
N ASN A 112 -9.31 -1.38 -17.07
CA ASN A 112 -9.24 -1.25 -15.64
C ASN A 112 -9.48 0.20 -15.18
N THR A 113 -9.74 0.38 -13.87
CA THR A 113 -9.97 1.70 -13.27
C THR A 113 -8.76 2.63 -13.40
N ASP A 114 -7.54 2.09 -13.47
CA ASP A 114 -6.33 2.89 -13.61
C ASP A 114 -6.24 3.53 -15.01
N LEU A 115 -6.73 2.84 -16.04
CA LEU A 115 -6.79 3.40 -17.38
C LEU A 115 -7.74 4.61 -17.44
N LEU A 116 -8.86 4.60 -16.71
CA LEU A 116 -9.79 5.73 -16.68
C LEU A 116 -9.19 6.97 -16.00
N LYS A 117 -8.16 6.85 -15.17
CA LYS A 117 -7.46 8.02 -14.62
C LYS A 117 -6.70 8.77 -15.72
N ASP A 118 -6.11 8.02 -16.67
CA ASP A 118 -5.38 8.58 -17.81
C ASP A 118 -6.31 8.94 -18.98
N GLU A 119 -7.40 8.19 -19.15
CA GLU A 119 -8.37 8.30 -20.25
C GLU A 119 -9.82 8.37 -19.71
N PRO A 120 -10.21 9.48 -19.07
CA PRO A 120 -11.50 9.59 -18.39
C PRO A 120 -12.73 9.64 -19.33
N ASP A 121 -12.49 9.83 -20.62
CA ASP A 121 -13.51 9.91 -21.66
C ASP A 121 -13.97 8.55 -22.20
N ILE A 122 -13.35 7.44 -21.74
CA ILE A 122 -13.73 6.09 -22.17
C ILE A 122 -14.85 5.54 -21.28
N ALA A 123 -15.90 5.04 -21.91
CA ALA A 123 -17.00 4.34 -21.23
C ALA A 123 -17.20 2.93 -21.78
N VAL A 124 -17.87 2.08 -20.99
CA VAL A 124 -18.28 0.75 -21.46
C VAL A 124 -19.31 0.90 -22.58
N GLY A 125 -19.04 0.23 -23.70
CA GLY A 125 -19.82 0.34 -24.94
C GLY A 125 -19.15 1.17 -26.03
N ASP A 126 -18.13 1.96 -25.69
CA ASP A 126 -17.42 2.79 -26.66
C ASP A 126 -16.49 1.95 -27.56
N GLU A 127 -16.28 2.46 -28.76
CA GLU A 127 -15.26 1.98 -29.69
C GLU A 127 -14.01 2.85 -29.57
N ILE A 128 -12.88 2.23 -29.29
CA ILE A 128 -11.58 2.91 -29.21
C ILE A 128 -10.64 2.41 -30.29
N GLN A 129 -9.91 3.31 -30.90
CA GLN A 129 -8.85 2.97 -31.85
C GLN A 129 -7.54 2.76 -31.13
N LEU A 130 -6.96 1.58 -31.28
CA LEU A 130 -5.68 1.22 -30.70
C LEU A 130 -4.67 0.97 -31.81
N GLU A 131 -3.45 1.40 -31.58
CA GLU A 131 -2.27 1.06 -32.37
C GLU A 131 -1.50 -0.04 -31.65
N LEU A 132 -1.44 -1.19 -32.26
CA LEU A 132 -0.74 -2.39 -31.82
C LEU A 132 0.29 -2.76 -32.87
N GLU A 133 1.59 -2.76 -32.56
CA GLU A 133 2.68 -3.05 -33.49
C GLU A 133 2.57 -2.31 -34.85
N GLU A 134 2.36 -1.00 -34.79
CA GLU A 134 2.18 -0.12 -35.96
C GLU A 134 0.89 -0.38 -36.76
N ARG A 135 -0.02 -1.23 -36.25
CA ARG A 135 -1.32 -1.48 -36.87
C ARG A 135 -2.43 -0.80 -36.08
N LYS A 136 -3.33 -0.22 -36.82
CA LYS A 136 -4.51 0.44 -36.28
C LYS A 136 -5.69 -0.51 -36.32
N SER A 137 -6.28 -0.77 -35.17
CA SER A 137 -7.50 -1.60 -35.06
C SER A 137 -8.50 -0.95 -34.12
N THR A 138 -9.78 -1.20 -34.36
CA THR A 138 -10.88 -0.67 -33.54
C THR A 138 -11.30 -1.74 -32.57
N TRP A 139 -11.42 -1.37 -31.30
CA TRP A 139 -11.79 -2.27 -30.21
C TRP A 139 -12.99 -1.74 -29.43
N GLN A 140 -13.93 -2.62 -29.11
CA GLN A 140 -15.07 -2.28 -28.28
C GLN A 140 -14.75 -2.51 -26.80
N VAL A 141 -15.03 -1.52 -25.97
CA VAL A 141 -14.91 -1.64 -24.52
C VAL A 141 -16.15 -2.37 -23.97
N VAL A 142 -15.99 -3.64 -23.59
CA VAL A 142 -17.10 -4.47 -23.13
C VAL A 142 -17.26 -4.51 -21.61
N GLY A 143 -16.25 -4.07 -20.86
CA GLY A 143 -16.32 -4.08 -19.42
C GLY A 143 -15.26 -3.20 -18.76
N LEU A 144 -15.54 -2.88 -17.49
CA LEU A 144 -14.67 -2.15 -16.60
C LEU A 144 -14.44 -2.96 -15.32
N VAL A 145 -13.18 -3.19 -14.99
CA VAL A 145 -12.79 -3.92 -13.77
C VAL A 145 -12.04 -3.02 -12.82
N ARG A 146 -12.24 -3.27 -11.52
CA ARG A 146 -11.42 -2.65 -10.49
C ARG A 146 -10.09 -3.39 -10.41
N THR A 147 -8.99 -2.64 -10.47
CA THR A 147 -7.66 -3.15 -10.16
C THR A 147 -6.99 -2.22 -9.17
N THR A 148 -6.06 -2.77 -8.41
CA THR A 148 -5.26 -2.04 -7.45
C THR A 148 -3.81 -2.37 -7.73
N LEU A 149 -2.94 -1.37 -7.76
CA LEU A 149 -1.48 -1.52 -7.97
C LEU A 149 -1.07 -2.13 -9.33
N SER A 150 -1.93 -2.02 -10.33
CA SER A 150 -1.67 -2.64 -11.65
C SER A 150 -1.20 -1.66 -12.71
N GLY A 151 -1.47 -0.36 -12.53
CA GLY A 151 -1.36 0.65 -13.57
C GLY A 151 -2.38 0.47 -14.71
N PRO A 152 -2.38 1.38 -15.72
CA PRO A 152 -3.35 1.34 -16.80
C PRO A 152 -3.18 0.11 -17.69
N ARG A 153 -4.24 -0.71 -17.77
CA ARG A 153 -4.25 -1.98 -18.50
C ARG A 153 -5.54 -2.20 -19.26
N LEU A 154 -5.38 -2.95 -20.38
CA LEU A 154 -6.49 -3.52 -21.14
C LEU A 154 -6.35 -5.04 -21.14
N TYR A 155 -7.47 -5.73 -21.14
CA TYR A 155 -7.52 -7.19 -21.25
C TYR A 155 -8.22 -7.55 -22.56
N ALA A 156 -7.60 -8.42 -23.34
CA ALA A 156 -8.12 -8.90 -24.61
C ALA A 156 -8.17 -10.43 -24.64
N ASN A 157 -9.06 -10.97 -25.46
CA ASN A 157 -9.16 -12.42 -25.65
C ASN A 157 -7.93 -12.93 -26.44
N TYR A 158 -7.20 -13.88 -25.87
CA TYR A 158 -5.96 -14.43 -26.42
C TYR A 158 -6.07 -14.89 -27.87
N PRO A 159 -7.07 -15.71 -28.30
CA PRO A 159 -7.14 -16.20 -29.67
C PRO A 159 -7.22 -15.09 -30.71
N TYR A 160 -7.97 -14.04 -30.43
CA TYR A 160 -8.08 -12.90 -31.35
C TYR A 160 -6.80 -12.05 -31.36
N PHE A 161 -6.27 -11.74 -30.18
CA PHE A 161 -5.03 -10.96 -30.06
C PHE A 161 -3.88 -11.56 -30.87
N THR A 162 -3.68 -12.89 -30.76
CA THR A 162 -2.57 -13.56 -31.46
C THR A 162 -2.73 -13.59 -32.97
N GLN A 163 -3.96 -13.48 -33.48
CA GLN A 163 -4.20 -13.31 -34.94
C GLN A 163 -3.79 -11.90 -35.37
N GLU A 164 -4.07 -10.87 -34.55
CA GLU A 164 -3.68 -9.47 -34.84
C GLU A 164 -2.15 -9.32 -34.89
N VAL A 165 -1.42 -9.91 -33.93
CA VAL A 165 0.06 -9.87 -33.89
C VAL A 165 0.73 -10.94 -34.76
N ARG A 166 -0.04 -11.82 -35.44
CA ARG A 166 0.45 -12.95 -36.27
C ARG A 166 1.31 -13.98 -35.52
N GLU A 167 1.06 -14.14 -34.25
CA GLU A 167 1.75 -15.08 -33.35
C GLU A 167 0.82 -16.18 -32.84
N VAL A 168 -0.01 -16.71 -33.70
CA VAL A 168 -1.00 -17.76 -33.37
C VAL A 168 -0.33 -18.96 -32.71
N GLY A 169 -0.82 -19.33 -31.51
CA GLY A 169 -0.33 -20.49 -30.75
C GLY A 169 1.03 -20.26 -30.09
N ARG A 170 1.46 -19.01 -29.97
CA ARG A 170 2.69 -18.60 -29.27
C ARG A 170 2.38 -17.60 -28.14
N ALA A 171 3.17 -17.66 -27.08
CA ALA A 171 3.08 -16.76 -25.93
C ALA A 171 4.47 -16.31 -25.48
N ILE A 172 4.53 -15.13 -24.89
CA ILE A 172 5.77 -14.56 -24.33
C ILE A 172 5.86 -14.76 -22.83
N SER A 173 4.79 -15.24 -22.18
CA SER A 173 4.75 -15.42 -20.74
C SER A 173 3.87 -16.60 -20.35
N VAL A 174 4.16 -17.20 -19.20
CA VAL A 174 3.35 -18.24 -18.58
C VAL A 174 3.12 -17.93 -17.11
N GLN A 175 1.86 -17.97 -16.67
CA GLN A 175 1.43 -17.83 -15.29
C GLN A 175 1.25 -19.20 -14.68
N ILE A 176 1.73 -19.36 -13.44
CA ILE A 176 1.84 -20.69 -12.82
C ILE A 176 1.24 -20.65 -11.42
N ILE A 177 0.37 -21.62 -11.14
CA ILE A 177 -0.12 -21.94 -9.80
C ILE A 177 0.70 -23.13 -9.28
N THR A 178 1.17 -23.01 -8.05
CA THR A 178 1.96 -24.03 -7.36
C THR A 178 1.17 -24.69 -6.22
N ASP A 179 1.62 -25.83 -5.75
CA ASP A 179 1.01 -26.56 -4.62
C ASP A 179 1.41 -25.93 -3.26
N GLN A 180 2.44 -25.09 -3.23
CA GLN A 180 2.92 -24.36 -2.07
C GLN A 180 3.05 -22.88 -2.41
N HIS A 181 2.54 -22.01 -1.55
CA HIS A 181 2.44 -20.57 -1.81
C HIS A 181 3.45 -19.74 -1.01
N ASP A 182 4.34 -20.38 -0.23
CA ASP A 182 5.38 -19.66 0.49
C ASP A 182 6.54 -19.27 -0.44
N ALA A 183 7.12 -18.08 -0.19
CA ALA A 183 8.14 -17.50 -1.06
C ALA A 183 9.36 -18.41 -1.29
N THR A 184 9.74 -19.24 -0.29
CA THR A 184 10.90 -20.14 -0.38
C THR A 184 10.64 -21.31 -1.30
N ALA A 185 9.48 -21.97 -1.15
CA ALA A 185 9.09 -23.08 -2.00
C ALA A 185 8.85 -22.63 -3.44
N VAL A 186 8.12 -21.52 -3.63
CA VAL A 186 7.88 -20.93 -4.97
C VAL A 186 9.19 -20.54 -5.64
N THR A 187 10.19 -20.01 -4.90
CA THR A 187 11.51 -19.69 -5.46
C THR A 187 12.25 -20.95 -5.92
N ALA A 188 12.14 -22.05 -5.20
CA ALA A 188 12.74 -23.31 -5.62
C ALA A 188 12.08 -23.86 -6.91
N ILE A 189 10.76 -23.79 -6.99
CA ILE A 189 9.99 -24.17 -8.19
C ILE A 189 10.34 -23.26 -9.37
N ALA A 190 10.45 -21.94 -9.15
CA ALA A 190 10.85 -20.96 -10.16
C ALA A 190 12.20 -21.31 -10.79
N LYS A 191 13.21 -21.63 -9.99
CA LYS A 191 14.54 -22.05 -10.49
C LYS A 191 14.49 -23.37 -11.26
N ALA A 192 13.67 -24.31 -10.83
CA ALA A 192 13.47 -25.56 -11.54
C ALA A 192 12.80 -25.35 -12.91
N LEU A 193 11.81 -24.41 -12.98
CA LEU A 193 11.15 -24.00 -14.22
C LEU A 193 12.14 -23.32 -15.17
N GLU A 194 12.93 -22.35 -14.70
CA GLU A 194 13.96 -21.67 -15.50
C GLU A 194 14.91 -22.70 -16.13
N SER A 195 15.47 -23.58 -15.30
CA SER A 195 16.37 -24.65 -15.79
C SER A 195 15.68 -25.58 -16.79
N ARG A 196 14.41 -25.90 -16.57
CA ARG A 196 13.62 -26.77 -17.48
C ARG A 196 13.36 -26.09 -18.82
N PHE A 197 12.96 -24.82 -18.81
CA PHE A 197 12.73 -24.06 -20.02
C PHE A 197 14.02 -23.86 -20.84
N GLU A 198 15.13 -23.53 -20.17
CA GLU A 198 16.44 -23.41 -20.82
C GLU A 198 16.88 -24.72 -21.48
N GLN A 199 16.69 -25.87 -20.79
CA GLN A 199 16.99 -27.20 -21.37
C GLN A 199 16.11 -27.52 -22.55
N ALA A 200 14.87 -26.99 -22.57
CA ALA A 200 13.95 -27.14 -23.71
C ALA A 200 14.24 -26.13 -24.84
N GLY A 201 15.27 -25.30 -24.72
CA GLY A 201 15.68 -24.30 -25.70
C GLY A 201 14.88 -22.99 -25.65
N MET A 202 14.06 -22.78 -24.61
CA MET A 202 13.29 -21.57 -24.40
C MET A 202 14.08 -20.65 -23.47
N LYS A 203 14.40 -19.45 -23.94
CA LYS A 203 15.22 -18.50 -23.19
C LYS A 203 14.34 -17.65 -22.29
N VAL A 204 14.53 -17.78 -20.98
CA VAL A 204 13.83 -17.00 -19.96
C VAL A 204 14.43 -15.60 -19.85
N SER A 205 13.61 -14.57 -19.91
CA SER A 205 14.01 -13.17 -19.74
C SER A 205 13.80 -12.67 -18.32
N ALA A 206 12.70 -13.07 -17.68
CA ALA A 206 12.37 -12.68 -16.31
C ALA A 206 11.53 -13.76 -15.61
N THR A 207 11.60 -13.80 -14.30
CA THR A 207 10.75 -14.62 -13.45
C THR A 207 10.29 -13.78 -12.28
N ASP A 208 9.00 -13.54 -12.18
CA ASP A 208 8.37 -12.74 -11.12
C ASP A 208 7.60 -13.64 -10.16
N ILE A 209 7.91 -13.56 -8.88
CA ILE A 209 7.27 -14.33 -7.80
C ILE A 209 6.40 -13.37 -6.99
N ILE A 210 5.08 -13.60 -6.99
CA ILE A 210 4.11 -12.71 -6.32
C ILE A 210 4.39 -12.59 -4.82
N ALA A 211 4.68 -13.70 -4.13
CA ALA A 211 5.00 -13.69 -2.71
C ALA A 211 6.30 -12.92 -2.39
N ALA A 212 7.31 -13.00 -3.27
CA ALA A 212 8.57 -12.27 -3.10
C ALA A 212 8.39 -10.76 -3.33
N GLU A 213 7.59 -10.37 -4.31
CA GLU A 213 7.27 -8.95 -4.55
C GLU A 213 6.47 -8.35 -3.38
N LYS A 214 5.50 -9.08 -2.83
CA LYS A 214 4.82 -8.70 -1.57
C LYS A 214 5.83 -8.46 -0.45
N GLN A 215 6.71 -9.40 -0.21
CA GLN A 215 7.73 -9.30 0.85
C GLN A 215 8.67 -8.11 0.65
N ARG A 216 9.03 -7.82 -0.60
CA ARG A 216 9.86 -6.67 -0.96
C ARG A 216 9.15 -5.36 -0.64
N ILE A 217 7.89 -5.21 -1.05
CA ILE A 217 7.06 -4.03 -0.77
C ILE A 217 6.90 -3.88 0.75
N GLU A 218 6.57 -4.93 1.48
CA GLU A 218 6.47 -4.92 2.95
C GLU A 218 7.78 -4.51 3.62
N THR A 219 8.93 -4.96 3.11
CA THR A 219 10.24 -4.61 3.66
C THR A 219 10.55 -3.13 3.50
N VAL A 220 10.37 -2.57 2.30
CA VAL A 220 10.56 -1.14 2.03
C VAL A 220 9.64 -0.31 2.94
N PHE A 221 8.41 -0.74 3.08
CA PHE A 221 7.44 -0.06 3.92
C PHE A 221 7.82 -0.13 5.40
N ASN A 222 8.25 -1.28 5.90
CA ASN A 222 8.72 -1.43 7.29
C ASN A 222 9.92 -0.55 7.59
N ILE A 223 10.81 -0.30 6.62
CA ILE A 223 11.92 0.65 6.78
C ILE A 223 11.39 2.08 6.94
N ILE A 224 10.48 2.53 6.06
CA ILE A 224 9.87 3.87 6.14
C ILE A 224 9.16 4.03 7.49
N VAL A 225 8.40 3.01 7.86
CA VAL A 225 7.70 2.86 9.11
C VAL A 225 8.65 2.99 10.31
N GLY A 226 9.78 2.31 10.27
CA GLY A 226 10.81 2.39 11.31
C GLY A 226 11.35 3.81 11.50
N PHE A 227 11.65 4.49 10.39
CA PHE A 227 12.11 5.89 10.45
C PHE A 227 11.06 6.83 11.05
N LEU A 228 9.79 6.71 10.65
CA LEU A 228 8.71 7.52 11.21
C LEU A 228 8.51 7.24 12.70
N LEU A 229 8.66 5.98 13.15
CA LEU A 229 8.59 5.62 14.56
C LEU A 229 9.73 6.26 15.36
N ILE A 230 10.96 6.18 14.87
CA ILE A 230 12.12 6.83 15.52
C ILE A 230 11.89 8.32 15.64
N MET A 231 11.43 8.99 14.58
CA MET A 231 11.09 10.42 14.63
C MET A 231 9.98 10.70 15.65
N ALA A 232 8.95 9.87 15.71
CA ALA A 232 7.85 10.03 16.68
C ALA A 232 8.35 9.89 18.12
N VAL A 233 9.25 8.94 18.40
CA VAL A 233 9.88 8.78 19.72
C VAL A 233 10.72 10.00 20.10
N LEU A 234 11.55 10.50 19.17
CA LEU A 234 12.34 11.72 19.42
C LEU A 234 11.46 12.93 19.73
N LEU A 235 10.39 13.13 18.97
CA LEU A 235 9.42 14.19 19.21
C LEU A 235 8.70 14.02 20.55
N ALA A 236 8.37 12.77 20.93
CA ALA A 236 7.76 12.48 22.23
C ALA A 236 8.70 12.81 23.39
N VAL A 237 10.00 12.50 23.27
CA VAL A 237 11.02 12.86 24.27
C VAL A 237 11.12 14.37 24.40
N VAL A 238 11.23 15.11 23.29
CA VAL A 238 11.30 16.58 23.30
C VAL A 238 10.03 17.19 23.91
N GLY A 239 8.85 16.67 23.51
CA GLY A 239 7.57 17.10 24.09
C GLY A 239 7.45 16.80 25.57
N GLY A 240 7.95 15.65 26.04
CA GLY A 240 8.02 15.28 27.45
C GLY A 240 8.93 16.22 28.27
N LEU A 241 10.11 16.57 27.71
CA LEU A 241 11.00 17.57 28.35
C LEU A 241 10.34 18.94 28.41
N GLY A 242 9.62 19.36 27.35
CA GLY A 242 8.84 20.59 27.35
C GLY A 242 7.76 20.60 28.44
N LEU A 243 6.99 19.49 28.55
CA LEU A 243 5.99 19.34 29.61
C LEU A 243 6.62 19.38 31.01
N MET A 244 7.75 18.70 31.20
CA MET A 244 8.48 18.72 32.47
C MET A 244 8.92 20.15 32.86
N GLY A 245 9.43 20.93 31.90
CA GLY A 245 9.80 22.35 32.12
C GLY A 245 8.59 23.20 32.48
N THR A 246 7.49 23.08 31.74
CA THR A 246 6.25 23.83 32.03
C THR A 246 5.67 23.47 33.40
N MET A 247 5.64 22.17 33.74
CA MET A 247 5.17 21.72 35.06
C MET A 247 6.07 22.21 36.20
N SER A 248 7.39 22.29 35.96
CA SER A 248 8.32 22.84 36.96
C SER A 248 8.05 24.32 37.26
N ILE A 249 7.80 25.11 36.19
CA ILE A 249 7.43 26.53 36.34
C ILE A 249 6.08 26.67 37.05
N ASN A 250 5.09 25.89 36.64
CA ASN A 250 3.75 25.92 37.25
C ASN A 250 3.79 25.58 38.76
N VAL A 251 4.60 24.59 39.14
CA VAL A 251 4.83 24.25 40.55
C VAL A 251 5.47 25.45 41.31
N LEU A 252 6.46 26.12 40.73
CA LEU A 252 7.12 27.29 41.34
C LEU A 252 6.17 28.47 41.53
N GLU A 253 5.30 28.73 40.55
CA GLU A 253 4.29 29.80 40.65
C GLU A 253 3.26 29.55 41.76
N ARG A 254 2.93 28.25 42.03
CA ARG A 254 1.92 27.83 43.00
C ARG A 254 2.52 27.34 44.33
N ILE A 255 3.77 27.67 44.61
CA ILE A 255 4.50 27.20 45.82
C ILE A 255 3.75 27.52 47.11
N ARG A 256 3.13 28.73 47.21
CA ARG A 256 2.35 29.15 48.40
C ARG A 256 1.09 28.30 48.58
N GLU A 257 0.38 27.97 47.49
CA GLU A 257 -0.81 27.10 47.54
C GLU A 257 -0.44 25.69 48.03
N ILE A 258 0.66 25.14 47.52
CA ILE A 258 1.18 23.84 47.93
C ILE A 258 1.60 23.86 49.40
N GLY A 259 2.24 24.97 49.84
CA GLY A 259 2.61 25.16 51.23
C GLY A 259 1.40 25.20 52.19
N VAL A 260 0.33 25.88 51.82
CA VAL A 260 -0.93 25.92 52.60
C VAL A 260 -1.56 24.54 52.68
N ILE A 261 -1.66 23.83 51.57
CA ILE A 261 -2.21 22.46 51.49
C ILE A 261 -1.43 21.51 52.43
N ARG A 262 -0.09 21.66 52.50
CA ARG A 262 0.76 20.87 53.40
C ARG A 262 0.58 21.30 54.87
N ALA A 263 0.42 22.57 55.12
CA ALA A 263 0.21 23.09 56.50
C ALA A 263 -1.10 22.53 57.13
N ILE A 264 -2.12 22.25 56.34
CA ILE A 264 -3.38 21.62 56.77
C ILE A 264 -3.33 20.10 56.80
N GLY A 265 -2.14 19.47 56.46
CA GLY A 265 -1.89 18.06 56.68
C GLY A 265 -1.86 17.17 55.44
N ALA A 266 -1.71 17.74 54.23
CA ALA A 266 -1.58 16.92 53.03
C ALA A 266 -0.24 16.15 53.04
N SER A 267 -0.30 14.87 52.66
CA SER A 267 0.85 14.01 52.50
C SER A 267 1.62 14.32 51.21
N ASP A 268 2.91 13.95 51.16
CA ASP A 268 3.74 14.07 49.94
C ASP A 268 3.10 13.39 48.73
N GLY A 269 2.48 12.23 48.94
CA GLY A 269 1.76 11.51 47.91
C GLY A 269 0.53 12.23 47.36
N ALA A 270 -0.18 12.99 48.22
CA ALA A 270 -1.33 13.79 47.78
C ALA A 270 -0.89 14.94 46.86
N VAL A 271 0.20 15.62 47.19
CA VAL A 271 0.77 16.68 46.36
C VAL A 271 1.26 16.12 45.01
N GLN A 272 1.95 14.95 45.05
CA GLN A 272 2.41 14.29 43.82
C GLN A 272 1.25 13.89 42.91
N GLN A 273 0.17 13.34 43.45
CA GLN A 273 -1.02 12.97 42.71
C GLN A 273 -1.69 14.17 42.03
N ILE A 274 -1.75 15.31 42.69
CA ILE A 274 -2.31 16.56 42.11
C ILE A 274 -1.47 16.98 40.90
N VAL A 275 -0.15 17.09 41.05
CA VAL A 275 0.75 17.59 39.99
C VAL A 275 0.83 16.59 38.82
N VAL A 276 0.92 15.30 39.10
CA VAL A 276 0.93 14.26 38.05
C VAL A 276 -0.43 14.20 37.34
N GLY A 277 -1.54 14.34 38.10
CA GLY A 277 -2.89 14.40 37.54
C GLY A 277 -3.09 15.56 36.57
N GLU A 278 -2.57 16.75 36.94
CA GLU A 278 -2.57 17.94 36.08
C GLU A 278 -1.77 17.68 34.78
N GLY A 279 -0.58 17.10 34.88
CA GLY A 279 0.24 16.76 33.72
C GLY A 279 -0.41 15.71 32.80
N VAL A 280 -1.06 14.71 33.38
CA VAL A 280 -1.83 13.71 32.61
C VAL A 280 -3.03 14.36 31.91
N LEU A 281 -3.72 15.28 32.55
CA LEU A 281 -4.84 16.03 31.98
C LEU A 281 -4.38 16.89 30.77
N ILE A 282 -3.23 17.56 30.87
CA ILE A 282 -2.61 18.29 29.77
C ILE A 282 -2.26 17.32 28.64
N GLY A 283 -1.69 16.14 28.96
CA GLY A 283 -1.40 15.09 27.98
C GLY A 283 -2.64 14.61 27.24
N LEU A 284 -3.75 14.37 27.95
CA LEU A 284 -5.04 13.97 27.35
C LEU A 284 -5.60 15.03 26.41
N LEU A 285 -5.59 16.31 26.82
CA LEU A 285 -6.03 17.41 25.97
C LEU A 285 -5.17 17.55 24.72
N SER A 286 -3.84 17.42 24.88
CA SER A 286 -2.89 17.45 23.77
C SER A 286 -3.11 16.27 22.81
N TRP A 287 -3.42 15.07 23.32
CA TRP A 287 -3.76 13.92 22.51
C TRP A 287 -5.05 14.16 21.70
N LEU A 288 -6.09 14.71 22.34
CA LEU A 288 -7.36 15.00 21.66
C LEU A 288 -7.18 15.98 20.49
N ILE A 289 -6.46 17.08 20.72
CA ILE A 289 -6.12 18.05 19.67
C ILE A 289 -5.26 17.38 18.60
N GLY A 290 -4.28 16.58 19.02
CA GLY A 290 -3.40 15.84 18.12
C GLY A 290 -4.15 14.88 17.20
N VAL A 291 -5.17 14.17 17.69
CA VAL A 291 -6.03 13.29 16.89
C VAL A 291 -6.78 14.08 15.81
N VAL A 292 -7.38 15.22 16.18
CA VAL A 292 -8.13 16.07 15.23
C VAL A 292 -7.22 16.57 14.10
N ILE A 293 -5.99 16.99 14.41
CA ILE A 293 -5.02 17.45 13.40
C ILE A 293 -4.46 16.27 12.60
N ALA A 294 -4.28 15.09 13.22
CA ALA A 294 -3.71 13.92 12.58
C ALA A 294 -4.62 13.33 11.48
N LEU A 295 -5.94 13.48 11.58
CA LEU A 295 -6.89 12.96 10.59
C LEU A 295 -6.64 13.53 9.18
N PRO A 296 -6.68 14.85 8.93
CA PRO A 296 -6.43 15.39 7.61
C PRO A 296 -4.99 15.13 7.13
N VAL A 297 -4.01 15.17 8.04
CA VAL A 297 -2.60 14.90 7.71
C VAL A 297 -2.42 13.44 7.29
N SER A 298 -3.10 12.48 7.92
CA SER A 298 -3.01 11.07 7.56
C SER A 298 -3.64 10.77 6.21
N ILE A 299 -4.73 11.44 5.85
CA ILE A 299 -5.36 11.33 4.53
C ILE A 299 -4.40 11.84 3.45
N LEU A 300 -3.85 13.03 3.63
CA LEU A 300 -2.86 13.60 2.70
C LEU A 300 -1.62 12.70 2.56
N LEU A 301 -1.08 12.21 3.67
CA LEU A 301 0.08 11.33 3.66
C LEU A 301 -0.23 10.01 2.94
N SER A 302 -1.41 9.44 3.16
CA SER A 302 -1.85 8.22 2.49
C SER A 302 -1.95 8.41 0.97
N GLN A 303 -2.49 9.56 0.51
CA GLN A 303 -2.56 9.88 -0.91
C GLN A 303 -1.17 10.05 -1.53
N VAL A 304 -0.31 10.89 -0.92
CA VAL A 304 1.05 11.15 -1.42
C VAL A 304 1.89 9.87 -1.46
N VAL A 305 1.84 9.06 -0.41
CA VAL A 305 2.59 7.80 -0.35
C VAL A 305 2.04 6.78 -1.35
N GLY A 306 0.71 6.70 -1.48
CA GLY A 306 0.06 5.86 -2.49
C GLY A 306 0.50 6.23 -3.91
N GLU A 307 0.40 7.50 -4.27
CA GLU A 307 0.79 7.99 -5.61
C GLU A 307 2.29 7.80 -5.90
N LEU A 308 3.17 8.08 -4.93
CA LEU A 308 4.63 8.00 -5.14
C LEU A 308 5.16 6.57 -5.19
N ILE A 309 4.62 5.65 -4.37
CA ILE A 309 5.18 4.30 -4.21
C ILE A 309 4.38 3.29 -5.03
N LEU A 310 3.04 3.39 -5.00
CA LEU A 310 2.16 2.40 -5.57
C LEU A 310 1.49 2.87 -6.87
N GLN A 311 1.70 4.13 -7.26
CA GLN A 311 1.03 4.78 -8.40
C GLN A 311 -0.50 4.68 -8.34
N ASP A 312 -1.04 4.45 -7.15
CA ASP A 312 -2.47 4.35 -6.88
C ASP A 312 -2.83 4.94 -5.50
N ALA A 313 -4.08 5.40 -5.36
CA ALA A 313 -4.56 5.93 -4.10
C ALA A 313 -4.76 4.79 -3.09
N LEU A 314 -4.09 4.87 -1.94
CA LEU A 314 -4.30 3.91 -0.85
C LEU A 314 -5.74 4.01 -0.31
N THR A 315 -6.38 2.87 -0.11
CA THR A 315 -7.67 2.80 0.60
C THR A 315 -7.47 3.27 2.04
N TYR A 316 -7.99 4.46 2.37
CA TYR A 316 -7.83 5.03 3.70
C TYR A 316 -8.66 4.25 4.73
N THR A 317 -7.99 3.66 5.73
CA THR A 317 -8.65 3.00 6.87
C THR A 317 -8.16 3.58 8.19
N PHE A 318 -9.09 4.10 9.00
CA PHE A 318 -8.76 4.64 10.32
C PHE A 318 -8.57 3.51 11.33
N SER A 319 -7.39 3.45 11.96
CA SER A 319 -7.09 2.46 13.01
C SER A 319 -7.44 2.98 14.40
N MET A 320 -8.61 2.61 14.93
CA MET A 320 -9.01 2.91 16.30
C MET A 320 -8.04 2.29 17.33
N ALA A 321 -7.55 1.08 17.07
CA ALA A 321 -6.57 0.42 17.92
C ALA A 321 -5.26 1.21 18.02
N GLY A 322 -4.80 1.80 16.90
CA GLY A 322 -3.64 2.69 16.87
C GLY A 322 -3.84 3.95 17.72
N ALA A 323 -5.02 4.55 17.63
CA ALA A 323 -5.37 5.73 18.42
C ALA A 323 -5.34 5.44 19.94
N LEU A 324 -5.92 4.32 20.35
CA LEU A 324 -5.94 3.91 21.75
C LEU A 324 -4.55 3.53 22.27
N PHE A 325 -3.76 2.81 21.47
CA PHE A 325 -2.37 2.48 21.82
C PHE A 325 -1.55 3.76 22.08
N TRP A 326 -1.72 4.76 21.22
CA TRP A 326 -1.02 6.03 21.37
C TRP A 326 -1.50 6.85 22.56
N LEU A 327 -2.79 6.78 22.90
CA LEU A 327 -3.34 7.37 24.11
C LEU A 327 -2.61 6.83 25.35
N VAL A 328 -2.42 5.50 25.43
CA VAL A 328 -1.71 4.87 26.56
C VAL A 328 -0.27 5.38 26.65
N ILE A 329 0.43 5.48 25.51
CA ILE A 329 1.80 6.04 25.50
C ILE A 329 1.83 7.49 25.98
N VAL A 330 0.90 8.33 25.52
CA VAL A 330 0.83 9.74 25.94
C VAL A 330 0.57 9.87 27.44
N VAL A 331 -0.33 9.06 28.01
CA VAL A 331 -0.60 9.04 29.45
C VAL A 331 0.64 8.65 30.24
N ILE A 332 1.36 7.59 29.81
CA ILE A 332 2.60 7.16 30.46
C ILE A 332 3.67 8.25 30.39
N LEU A 333 3.87 8.84 29.21
CA LEU A 333 4.87 9.91 29.02
C LEU A 333 4.53 11.17 29.84
N ALA A 334 3.25 11.57 29.88
CA ALA A 334 2.81 12.71 30.68
C ALA A 334 3.01 12.47 32.18
N ALA A 335 2.69 11.27 32.66
CA ALA A 335 2.92 10.87 34.05
C ALA A 335 4.43 10.88 34.39
N LEU A 336 5.27 10.32 33.55
CA LEU A 336 6.74 10.30 33.74
C LEU A 336 7.33 11.73 33.71
N ALA A 337 6.92 12.56 32.75
CA ALA A 337 7.41 13.93 32.60
C ALA A 337 7.00 14.83 33.81
N SER A 338 5.83 14.58 34.38
CA SER A 338 5.33 15.32 35.53
C SER A 338 5.83 14.79 36.86
N PHE A 339 6.39 13.57 36.90
CA PHE A 339 6.82 12.93 38.16
C PHE A 339 7.98 13.67 38.84
N LEU A 340 9.00 14.09 38.08
CA LEU A 340 10.14 14.85 38.65
C LEU A 340 9.71 16.18 39.26
N PRO A 341 8.96 17.06 38.56
CA PRO A 341 8.40 18.28 39.15
C PRO A 341 7.52 18.00 40.37
N ALA A 342 6.67 16.97 40.31
CA ALA A 342 5.80 16.56 41.40
C ALA A 342 6.59 16.14 42.66
N ARG A 343 7.66 15.38 42.47
CA ARG A 343 8.55 14.97 43.56
C ARG A 343 9.26 16.16 44.18
N ASN A 344 9.77 17.08 43.36
CA ASN A 344 10.41 18.30 43.88
C ASN A 344 9.41 19.17 44.67
N ALA A 345 8.17 19.30 44.17
CA ALA A 345 7.10 20.01 44.86
C ALA A 345 6.78 19.41 46.25
N SER A 346 6.77 18.07 46.34
CA SER A 346 6.46 17.36 47.57
C SER A 346 7.55 17.46 48.66
N HIS A 347 8.77 17.82 48.33
CA HIS A 347 9.88 17.97 49.27
C HIS A 347 10.12 19.40 49.75
N LEU A 348 9.34 20.39 49.26
CA LEU A 348 9.45 21.78 49.71
C LEU A 348 9.02 21.86 51.18
N THR A 349 9.89 22.40 52.05
CA THR A 349 9.58 22.56 53.48
C THR A 349 8.74 23.82 53.71
N VAL A 350 7.78 23.77 54.64
CA VAL A 350 6.94 24.92 55.03
C VAL A 350 7.80 26.15 55.43
N ARG A 351 9.00 25.90 55.98
CA ARG A 351 9.95 26.96 56.36
C ARG A 351 10.55 27.69 55.15
N GLU A 352 10.87 26.98 54.07
CA GLU A 352 11.39 27.56 52.83
C GLU A 352 10.33 28.38 52.09
N VAL A 353 9.06 27.93 52.15
CA VAL A 353 7.93 28.61 51.51
C VAL A 353 7.59 29.95 52.20
N LEU A 354 7.74 30.01 53.56
CA LEU A 354 7.45 31.19 54.36
C LEU A 354 8.65 32.15 54.49
N ALA A 355 9.86 31.72 54.17
CA ALA A 355 11.09 32.54 54.26
C ALA A 355 11.40 33.31 52.96
N TYR A 356 10.57 33.19 51.93
CA TYR A 356 10.72 33.90 50.66
C TYR A 356 9.89 35.18 50.69
N GLU A 357 10.31 36.15 51.51
CA GLU A 357 9.98 37.59 51.45
C GLU A 357 11.14 38.38 50.89
#